data_84640ea1a23fad96147d863d47b619f4
#
_entry.id   84640ea1a23fad96147d863d47b619f4
#
_cell.length_a   1.000
_cell.length_b   1.000
_cell.length_c   1.000
_cell.angle_alpha   90.00
_cell.angle_beta   90.00
_cell.angle_gamma   90.00
#
_symmetry.space_group_name_H-M   'P 1'
#
loop_
_entity.id
_entity.type
_entity.pdbx_description
1 polymer ?
#
loop_
_entity_poly.entity_id
_entity_poly.type
_entity_poly.pdbx_seq_one_letter_code
_entity_poly.pdbx_strand_id
1 'polypeptide(L)'
;MKKSKKLAFATIASSVLLSATTAYGVTKATVNDVFIPSGEQTNGFVNTTSRGLAGQPDFTQVAEHTINSVVSIKNYANARQQQFQDWGGGFDPFEFFFGPGMGQQRKQQQPKQRSEGKPQLRGSGSGVIISADGYIVTNNHVVDGADKLTVTLNNNDEYNARVIGTDANTDLALIKITPEKGKTLDPISFGNSDDVKVGEWAVAVGNPFGFNSSVTAGIISAKGRGVSEGSVGIKSFIQHDAAVNPGNSGGALVNTNGDLIGINTMIYSQTGNYAGISFAVPSNIVKKIVTDLKQYGTVQRAVLGISYEELNAEKAKEHKITATKGGIYVAKVSDGGAAMDAGIKEGDVIVKLNGAEVKNSGEMQEEMSKLRPGDKATIQYYRDNKLKTTTVTFKNDQGTTSITKSSD
;
A
#
# COMPACT_ATOMS: atom_id res chain seq x y z
N MET A 1 -55.73 -57.18 2.29
CA MET A 1 -55.31 -55.82 1.95
C MET A 1 -55.60 -54.73 3.00
N LYS A 2 -56.58 -54.90 3.94
CA LYS A 2 -56.87 -53.83 4.95
C LYS A 2 -55.92 -53.78 6.16
N LYS A 3 -55.16 -54.85 6.50
CA LYS A 3 -54.20 -54.85 7.63
C LYS A 3 -52.89 -54.20 7.34
N SER A 4 -52.39 -54.22 6.09
CA SER A 4 -51.10 -53.61 5.70
C SER A 4 -51.14 -52.05 5.68
N LYS A 5 -52.31 -51.48 5.35
CA LYS A 5 -52.51 -50.04 5.37
C LYS A 5 -52.50 -49.40 6.76
N LYS A 6 -53.03 -50.15 7.77
CA LYS A 6 -53.04 -49.69 9.18
C LYS A 6 -51.61 -49.70 9.79
N LEU A 7 -50.77 -50.68 9.42
CA LEU A 7 -49.39 -50.76 9.92
C LEU A 7 -48.50 -49.70 9.31
N ALA A 8 -48.68 -49.37 8.03
CA ALA A 8 -47.96 -48.32 7.38
C ALA A 8 -48.30 -46.92 7.93
N PHE A 9 -49.56 -46.69 8.30
CA PHE A 9 -49.95 -45.40 8.92
C PHE A 9 -49.42 -45.24 10.35
N ALA A 10 -49.35 -46.34 11.10
CA ALA A 10 -48.80 -46.33 12.47
C ALA A 10 -47.28 -46.06 12.48
N THR A 11 -46.54 -46.62 11.52
CA THR A 11 -45.10 -46.38 11.38
C THR A 11 -44.76 -44.96 10.90
N ILE A 12 -45.58 -44.39 10.02
CA ILE A 12 -45.40 -43.02 9.58
C ILE A 12 -45.73 -42.03 10.72
N ALA A 13 -46.79 -42.26 11.45
CA ALA A 13 -47.17 -41.41 12.60
C ALA A 13 -46.12 -41.45 13.73
N SER A 14 -45.51 -42.62 14.00
CA SER A 14 -44.48 -42.76 15.04
C SER A 14 -43.15 -42.11 14.59
N SER A 15 -42.78 -42.16 13.30
CA SER A 15 -41.57 -41.49 12.80
C SER A 15 -41.71 -39.97 12.80
N VAL A 16 -42.89 -39.42 12.49
CA VAL A 16 -43.15 -37.98 12.55
C VAL A 16 -43.17 -37.47 13.99
N LEU A 17 -43.75 -38.22 14.93
CA LEU A 17 -43.71 -37.87 16.35
C LEU A 17 -42.28 -37.94 16.93
N LEU A 18 -41.49 -38.93 16.52
CA LEU A 18 -40.07 -39.04 16.99
C LEU A 18 -39.20 -37.92 16.42
N SER A 19 -39.41 -37.54 15.17
CA SER A 19 -38.70 -36.41 14.58
C SER A 19 -39.15 -35.07 15.16
N ALA A 20 -40.42 -34.89 15.50
CA ALA A 20 -40.90 -33.67 16.14
C ALA A 20 -40.39 -33.53 17.58
N THR A 21 -40.29 -34.62 18.34
CA THR A 21 -39.77 -34.62 19.71
C THR A 21 -38.27 -34.44 19.74
N THR A 22 -37.49 -34.97 18.78
CA THR A 22 -36.06 -34.72 18.66
C THR A 22 -35.80 -33.30 18.21
N ALA A 23 -36.54 -32.76 17.23
CA ALA A 23 -36.41 -31.37 16.81
C ALA A 23 -36.76 -30.40 17.95
N TYR A 24 -37.81 -30.66 18.71
CA TYR A 24 -38.19 -29.84 19.87
C TYR A 24 -37.21 -29.98 21.04
N GLY A 25 -36.64 -31.18 21.26
CA GLY A 25 -35.60 -31.39 22.26
C GLY A 25 -34.29 -30.71 21.93
N VAL A 26 -33.86 -30.77 20.65
CA VAL A 26 -32.63 -30.12 20.18
C VAL A 26 -32.78 -28.57 20.19
N THR A 27 -33.95 -28.06 19.78
CA THR A 27 -34.19 -26.62 19.87
C THR A 27 -34.26 -26.12 21.31
N LYS A 28 -34.80 -26.91 22.23
CA LYS A 28 -34.87 -26.54 23.64
C LYS A 28 -33.51 -26.65 24.35
N ALA A 29 -32.67 -27.61 23.99
CA ALA A 29 -31.31 -27.75 24.50
C ALA A 29 -30.39 -26.61 23.97
N THR A 30 -30.48 -26.28 22.69
CA THR A 30 -29.68 -25.19 22.12
C THR A 30 -30.11 -23.80 22.57
N VAL A 31 -31.39 -23.63 22.96
CA VAL A 31 -31.85 -22.30 23.48
C VAL A 31 -31.56 -22.14 24.97
N ASN A 32 -31.47 -23.23 25.74
CA ASN A 32 -31.16 -23.12 27.18
C ASN A 32 -29.65 -22.95 27.48
N ASP A 33 -28.76 -23.27 26.53
CA ASP A 33 -27.32 -23.09 26.68
C ASP A 33 -26.81 -21.73 26.15
N VAL A 34 -27.68 -20.88 25.60
CA VAL A 34 -27.37 -19.47 25.38
C VAL A 34 -27.44 -18.76 26.73
N PHE A 35 -26.30 -18.60 27.38
CA PHE A 35 -26.15 -17.83 28.59
C PHE A 35 -26.55 -16.37 28.28
N ILE A 36 -27.82 -16.03 28.53
CA ILE A 36 -28.29 -14.63 28.54
C ILE A 36 -27.99 -14.11 29.94
N PRO A 37 -27.01 -13.22 30.13
CA PRO A 37 -26.83 -12.58 31.41
C PRO A 37 -28.14 -11.85 31.75
N SER A 38 -28.73 -12.12 32.90
CA SER A 38 -29.89 -11.40 33.42
C SER A 38 -29.49 -9.97 33.74
N GLY A 39 -29.63 -9.09 32.74
CA GLY A 39 -29.57 -7.64 32.91
C GLY A 39 -30.97 -7.13 33.20
N GLU A 40 -31.09 -6.15 34.08
CA GLU A 40 -32.35 -5.52 34.47
C GLU A 40 -33.19 -5.11 33.23
N GLN A 41 -34.42 -5.52 33.19
CA GLN A 41 -35.40 -5.12 32.16
C GLN A 41 -35.75 -3.64 32.35
N THR A 42 -35.11 -2.80 31.60
CA THR A 42 -35.58 -1.42 31.36
C THR A 42 -36.10 -1.33 29.94
N ASN A 43 -37.43 -1.29 29.81
CA ASN A 43 -38.19 -0.83 28.64
C ASN A 43 -37.62 -1.19 27.25
N GLY A 44 -37.55 -2.46 26.90
CA GLY A 44 -37.51 -2.91 25.50
C GLY A 44 -36.22 -2.74 24.72
N PHE A 45 -35.18 -2.12 25.28
CA PHE A 45 -33.86 -2.02 24.66
C PHE A 45 -32.80 -2.72 25.52
N VAL A 46 -32.21 -3.80 24.98
CA VAL A 46 -31.07 -4.48 25.62
C VAL A 46 -29.80 -3.75 25.19
N ASN A 47 -29.25 -2.95 26.09
CA ASN A 47 -27.91 -2.42 25.93
C ASN A 47 -26.90 -3.55 26.21
N THR A 48 -26.50 -4.28 25.18
CA THR A 48 -25.34 -5.16 25.29
C THR A 48 -24.07 -4.31 25.17
N THR A 49 -23.39 -4.06 26.27
CA THR A 49 -21.96 -3.75 26.19
C THR A 49 -21.31 -5.00 25.62
N SER A 50 -20.90 -4.95 24.36
CA SER A 50 -20.13 -6.02 23.75
C SER A 50 -18.81 -6.15 24.50
N ARG A 51 -18.75 -7.11 25.44
CA ARG A 51 -17.48 -7.60 25.93
C ARG A 51 -16.87 -8.34 24.76
N GLY A 52 -15.80 -7.77 24.16
CA GLY A 52 -15.05 -8.46 23.12
C GLY A 52 -14.73 -9.88 23.62
N LEU A 53 -15.07 -10.88 22.84
CA LEU A 53 -14.68 -12.26 23.13
C LEU A 53 -13.15 -12.28 23.22
N ALA A 54 -12.61 -12.84 24.29
CA ALA A 54 -11.16 -12.97 24.48
C ALA A 54 -10.56 -13.68 23.24
N GLY A 55 -9.70 -12.99 22.50
CA GLY A 55 -9.08 -13.51 21.27
C GLY A 55 -9.55 -12.88 19.96
N GLN A 56 -10.56 -11.98 19.95
CA GLN A 56 -10.88 -11.18 18.75
C GLN A 56 -9.99 -9.95 18.68
N PRO A 57 -9.49 -9.58 17.48
CA PRO A 57 -8.68 -8.38 17.32
C PRO A 57 -9.56 -7.13 17.57
N ASP A 58 -9.15 -6.30 18.52
CA ASP A 58 -9.74 -4.99 18.78
C ASP A 58 -8.77 -3.91 18.30
N PHE A 59 -9.17 -3.18 17.26
CA PHE A 59 -8.36 -2.13 16.65
C PHE A 59 -8.65 -0.73 17.20
N THR A 60 -9.47 -0.61 18.26
CA THR A 60 -9.86 0.69 18.82
C THR A 60 -8.64 1.51 19.25
N GLN A 61 -7.72 0.90 20.00
CA GLN A 61 -6.50 1.58 20.45
C GLN A 61 -5.58 1.96 19.27
N VAL A 62 -5.44 1.07 18.26
CA VAL A 62 -4.66 1.36 17.07
C VAL A 62 -5.26 2.55 16.32
N ALA A 63 -6.59 2.58 16.16
CA ALA A 63 -7.29 3.69 15.54
C ALA A 63 -7.07 5.00 16.30
N GLU A 64 -7.31 5.03 17.63
CA GLU A 64 -7.15 6.20 18.47
C GLU A 64 -5.74 6.81 18.39
N HIS A 65 -4.69 5.97 18.36
CA HIS A 65 -3.31 6.41 18.22
C HIS A 65 -2.99 6.95 16.83
N THR A 66 -3.59 6.37 15.80
CA THR A 66 -3.18 6.63 14.41
C THR A 66 -3.95 7.78 13.76
N ILE A 67 -5.23 7.99 14.11
CA ILE A 67 -6.07 8.99 13.43
C ILE A 67 -5.53 10.42 13.54
N ASN A 68 -4.85 10.77 14.65
CA ASN A 68 -4.28 12.10 14.85
C ASN A 68 -3.02 12.34 13.99
N SER A 69 -2.37 11.26 13.54
CA SER A 69 -1.22 11.32 12.65
C SER A 69 -1.62 11.32 11.16
N VAL A 70 -2.93 11.12 10.84
CA VAL A 70 -3.42 11.07 9.45
C VAL A 70 -4.24 12.30 9.13
N VAL A 71 -3.90 12.96 8.03
CA VAL A 71 -4.47 14.24 7.61
C VAL A 71 -5.17 14.14 6.28
N SER A 72 -6.10 15.07 6.01
CA SER A 72 -6.67 15.29 4.68
C SER A 72 -5.83 16.29 3.90
N ILE A 73 -5.64 16.02 2.60
CA ILE A 73 -4.92 16.91 1.68
C ILE A 73 -5.85 17.27 0.55
N LYS A 74 -6.00 18.58 0.28
CA LYS A 74 -6.75 19.12 -0.86
C LYS A 74 -5.79 19.82 -1.80
N ASN A 75 -5.84 19.42 -3.08
CA ASN A 75 -5.05 19.97 -4.17
C ASN A 75 -5.92 20.93 -4.98
N TYR A 76 -5.49 22.18 -5.06
CA TYR A 76 -6.14 23.23 -5.85
C TYR A 76 -5.23 23.68 -6.99
N ALA A 77 -5.76 23.74 -8.20
CA ALA A 77 -5.05 24.25 -9.37
C ALA A 77 -5.89 25.30 -10.10
N ASN A 78 -5.21 26.27 -10.69
CA ASN A 78 -5.83 27.26 -11.57
C ASN A 78 -6.28 26.56 -12.86
N ALA A 79 -7.45 26.95 -13.38
CA ALA A 79 -7.89 26.50 -14.69
C ALA A 79 -6.99 27.10 -15.76
N ARG A 80 -5.80 26.50 -15.98
CA ARG A 80 -4.97 26.80 -17.15
C ARG A 80 -5.74 26.33 -18.37
N GLN A 81 -5.83 27.17 -19.40
CA GLN A 81 -6.26 26.76 -20.73
C GLN A 81 -5.39 25.58 -21.15
N GLN A 82 -5.90 24.36 -21.01
CA GLN A 82 -5.33 23.23 -21.70
C GLN A 82 -5.54 23.49 -23.20
N GLN A 83 -4.52 24.06 -23.82
CA GLN A 83 -4.30 23.90 -25.25
C GLN A 83 -4.05 22.41 -25.43
N PHE A 84 -5.11 21.66 -25.73
CA PHE A 84 -5.02 20.29 -26.20
C PHE A 84 -4.21 20.33 -27.50
N GLN A 85 -2.90 20.15 -27.40
CA GLN A 85 -2.17 19.53 -28.49
C GLN A 85 -2.54 18.05 -28.41
N ASP A 86 -3.43 17.70 -29.32
CA ASP A 86 -3.84 16.36 -29.66
C ASP A 86 -2.62 15.55 -30.12
N TRP A 87 -1.90 14.97 -29.17
CA TRP A 87 -0.87 13.98 -29.43
C TRP A 87 -1.08 12.80 -28.49
N GLY A 88 -1.82 11.80 -29.01
CA GLY A 88 -1.86 10.40 -28.62
C GLY A 88 -1.88 10.09 -27.12
N GLY A 89 -3.06 9.85 -26.55
CA GLY A 89 -3.23 9.06 -25.34
C GLY A 89 -2.65 9.70 -24.08
N GLY A 90 -3.21 10.81 -23.62
CA GLY A 90 -2.87 11.38 -22.31
C GLY A 90 -3.27 10.42 -21.19
N PHE A 91 -2.31 9.82 -20.56
CA PHE A 91 -2.45 9.07 -19.32
C PHE A 91 -2.90 10.03 -18.22
N ASP A 92 -4.15 9.95 -17.79
CA ASP A 92 -4.56 10.55 -16.53
C ASP A 92 -4.09 9.61 -15.40
N PRO A 93 -3.17 10.03 -14.54
CA PRO A 93 -2.69 9.20 -13.44
C PRO A 93 -3.84 8.72 -12.55
N PHE A 94 -4.90 9.51 -12.43
CA PHE A 94 -6.09 9.16 -11.67
C PHE A 94 -6.90 8.03 -12.33
N GLU A 95 -7.07 8.06 -13.67
CA GLU A 95 -7.72 6.96 -14.41
C GLU A 95 -6.87 5.69 -14.38
N PHE A 96 -5.55 5.81 -14.38
CA PHE A 96 -4.65 4.67 -14.27
C PHE A 96 -4.76 3.97 -12.91
N PHE A 97 -4.88 4.74 -11.81
CA PHE A 97 -4.92 4.19 -10.45
C PHE A 97 -6.32 3.72 -10.04
N PHE A 98 -7.38 4.31 -10.59
CA PHE A 98 -8.77 4.04 -10.17
C PHE A 98 -9.66 3.48 -11.28
N GLY A 99 -9.12 3.19 -12.47
CA GLY A 99 -9.81 2.58 -13.60
C GLY A 99 -10.57 3.56 -14.51
N PRO A 100 -10.82 3.16 -15.79
CA PRO A 100 -11.51 3.99 -16.78
C PRO A 100 -13.00 4.08 -16.44
N GLY A 101 -13.43 5.11 -15.76
CA GLY A 101 -14.87 5.29 -15.45
C GLY A 101 -15.21 6.46 -14.56
N MET A 102 -14.32 6.91 -13.71
CA MET A 102 -14.59 8.06 -12.83
C MET A 102 -14.43 9.43 -13.51
N GLY A 103 -13.73 9.50 -14.64
CA GLY A 103 -13.58 10.75 -15.42
C GLY A 103 -14.76 11.07 -16.34
N GLN A 104 -15.62 10.10 -16.67
CA GLN A 104 -16.67 10.31 -17.71
C GLN A 104 -17.96 10.99 -17.24
N GLN A 105 -18.20 11.16 -15.95
CA GLN A 105 -19.42 11.90 -15.50
C GLN A 105 -19.31 13.43 -15.58
N ARG A 106 -18.19 13.98 -16.06
CA ARG A 106 -18.03 15.45 -16.24
C ARG A 106 -18.30 16.00 -17.63
N LYS A 107 -18.77 15.20 -18.61
CA LYS A 107 -18.93 15.65 -20.01
C LYS A 107 -20.32 16.19 -20.39
N GLN A 108 -21.19 16.59 -19.47
CA GLN A 108 -22.39 17.32 -19.80
C GLN A 108 -22.71 18.45 -18.81
N GLN A 109 -21.87 19.48 -18.79
CA GLN A 109 -22.32 20.80 -18.35
C GLN A 109 -21.72 21.86 -19.29
N GLN A 110 -22.64 22.65 -19.85
CA GLN A 110 -22.43 23.77 -20.77
C GLN A 110 -21.37 24.76 -20.27
N PRO A 111 -20.66 25.49 -21.16
CA PRO A 111 -19.65 26.46 -20.79
C PRO A 111 -20.28 27.62 -20.00
N LYS A 112 -20.22 27.56 -18.68
CA LYS A 112 -20.46 28.71 -17.82
C LYS A 112 -19.24 29.62 -17.85
N GLN A 113 -19.50 30.88 -18.08
CA GLN A 113 -18.62 32.04 -18.11
C GLN A 113 -17.32 31.91 -17.29
N ARG A 114 -16.22 32.29 -17.95
CA ARG A 114 -14.88 32.50 -17.37
C ARG A 114 -14.96 33.26 -16.05
N SER A 115 -14.72 32.57 -14.91
CA SER A 115 -14.28 33.25 -13.72
C SER A 115 -12.75 33.15 -13.70
N GLU A 116 -12.10 34.24 -14.12
CA GLU A 116 -10.67 34.39 -13.98
C GLU A 116 -10.29 34.36 -12.49
N GLY A 117 -9.38 33.45 -12.10
CA GLY A 117 -8.45 33.71 -11.02
C GLY A 117 -8.62 33.00 -9.69
N LYS A 118 -9.55 32.05 -9.49
CA LYS A 118 -9.55 31.28 -8.22
C LYS A 118 -9.18 29.81 -8.46
N PRO A 119 -8.17 29.27 -7.72
CA PRO A 119 -7.83 27.86 -7.80
C PRO A 119 -9.06 26.99 -7.52
N GLN A 120 -9.31 25.99 -8.35
CA GLN A 120 -10.40 25.04 -8.19
C GLN A 120 -9.86 23.74 -7.57
N LEU A 121 -10.68 23.06 -6.78
CA LEU A 121 -10.34 21.75 -6.23
C LEU A 121 -10.13 20.77 -7.39
N ARG A 122 -8.91 20.26 -7.53
CA ARG A 122 -8.50 19.28 -8.55
C ARG A 122 -8.57 17.85 -8.01
N GLY A 123 -8.20 17.64 -6.75
CA GLY A 123 -8.19 16.34 -6.13
C GLY A 123 -8.03 16.41 -4.61
N SER A 124 -8.20 15.29 -3.97
CA SER A 124 -7.99 15.14 -2.54
C SER A 124 -7.41 13.76 -2.23
N GLY A 125 -6.72 13.67 -1.11
CA GLY A 125 -6.15 12.43 -0.60
C GLY A 125 -5.83 12.56 0.88
N SER A 126 -5.09 11.62 1.39
CA SER A 126 -4.62 11.59 2.77
C SER A 126 -3.10 11.84 2.84
N GLY A 127 -2.61 12.13 4.01
CA GLY A 127 -1.19 12.20 4.31
C GLY A 127 -0.91 11.71 5.73
N VAL A 128 0.34 11.38 6.01
CA VAL A 128 0.79 10.89 7.31
C VAL A 128 1.83 11.82 7.89
N ILE A 129 1.58 12.35 9.07
CA ILE A 129 2.52 13.20 9.82
C ILE A 129 3.69 12.34 10.29
N ILE A 130 4.91 12.69 9.88
CA ILE A 130 6.13 11.94 10.20
C ILE A 130 7.08 12.71 11.12
N SER A 131 6.74 13.96 11.47
CA SER A 131 7.53 14.74 12.42
C SER A 131 6.69 15.82 13.11
N ALA A 132 7.01 16.11 14.36
CA ALA A 132 6.30 17.08 15.19
C ALA A 132 6.39 18.52 14.63
N ASP A 133 7.40 18.82 13.82
CA ASP A 133 7.58 20.12 13.17
C ASP A 133 6.79 20.26 11.86
N GLY A 134 6.05 19.21 11.42
CA GLY A 134 5.06 19.29 10.36
C GLY A 134 5.48 18.74 9.00
N TYR A 135 6.44 17.82 8.92
CA TYR A 135 6.65 17.03 7.70
C TYR A 135 5.55 15.96 7.58
N ILE A 136 5.00 15.83 6.38
CA ILE A 136 3.91 14.91 6.05
C ILE A 136 4.31 14.17 4.78
N VAL A 137 4.19 12.85 4.78
CA VAL A 137 4.32 12.01 3.59
C VAL A 137 2.93 11.74 3.00
N THR A 138 2.85 11.75 1.67
CA THR A 138 1.65 11.42 0.91
C THR A 138 2.03 10.80 -0.43
N ASN A 139 1.07 10.54 -1.30
CA ASN A 139 1.37 10.13 -2.68
C ASN A 139 1.68 11.32 -3.58
N ASN A 140 2.51 11.08 -4.60
CA ASN A 140 2.85 12.09 -5.60
C ASN A 140 1.61 12.55 -6.36
N HIS A 141 0.76 11.61 -6.81
CA HIS A 141 -0.47 11.95 -7.55
C HIS A 141 -1.45 12.83 -6.75
N VAL A 142 -1.40 12.83 -5.41
CA VAL A 142 -2.23 13.68 -4.56
C VAL A 142 -1.82 15.15 -4.65
N VAL A 143 -0.53 15.42 -4.83
CA VAL A 143 0.03 16.78 -4.82
C VAL A 143 0.44 17.29 -6.21
N ASP A 144 0.42 16.41 -7.22
CA ASP A 144 0.88 16.74 -8.57
C ASP A 144 0.10 17.89 -9.19
N GLY A 145 0.82 18.84 -9.80
CA GLY A 145 0.25 20.01 -10.47
C GLY A 145 -0.52 20.97 -9.55
N ALA A 146 -0.30 20.93 -8.23
CA ALA A 146 -0.95 21.84 -7.28
C ALA A 146 -0.38 23.25 -7.36
N ASP A 147 -1.24 24.26 -7.54
CA ASP A 147 -0.89 25.66 -7.28
C ASP A 147 -1.02 26.01 -5.79
N LYS A 148 -1.90 25.29 -5.08
CA LYS A 148 -2.11 25.42 -3.64
C LYS A 148 -2.45 24.07 -3.03
N LEU A 149 -1.83 23.75 -1.90
CA LEU A 149 -2.17 22.60 -1.06
C LEU A 149 -2.72 23.09 0.28
N THR A 150 -3.84 22.48 0.71
CA THR A 150 -4.39 22.68 2.05
C THR A 150 -4.40 21.33 2.78
N VAL A 151 -3.88 21.32 3.99
CA VAL A 151 -3.87 20.15 4.89
C VAL A 151 -4.85 20.44 6.02
N THR A 152 -5.78 19.52 6.26
CA THR A 152 -6.72 19.56 7.38
C THR A 152 -6.37 18.45 8.35
N LEU A 153 -6.09 18.79 9.60
CA LEU A 153 -5.83 17.85 10.69
C LEU A 153 -7.13 17.20 11.19
N ASN A 154 -6.99 16.15 11.99
CA ASN A 154 -8.16 15.47 12.60
C ASN A 154 -9.00 16.37 13.53
N ASN A 155 -8.39 17.39 14.12
CA ASN A 155 -9.07 18.41 14.94
C ASN A 155 -9.69 19.57 14.14
N ASN A 156 -9.74 19.45 12.79
CA ASN A 156 -10.20 20.44 11.82
C ASN A 156 -9.32 21.71 11.67
N ASP A 157 -8.13 21.75 12.27
CA ASP A 157 -7.18 22.85 12.00
C ASP A 157 -6.71 22.73 10.53
N GLU A 158 -6.74 23.85 9.78
CA GLU A 158 -6.31 23.91 8.39
C GLU A 158 -4.99 24.66 8.25
N TYR A 159 -4.09 24.10 7.44
CA TYR A 159 -2.78 24.66 7.12
C TYR A 159 -2.53 24.69 5.63
N ASN A 160 -1.86 25.75 5.15
CA ASN A 160 -1.26 25.71 3.83
C ASN A 160 0.00 24.84 3.88
N ALA A 161 0.19 23.98 2.87
CA ALA A 161 1.36 23.15 2.75
C ALA A 161 2.21 23.55 1.55
N ARG A 162 3.53 23.33 1.66
CA ARG A 162 4.48 23.43 0.55
C ARG A 162 5.03 22.05 0.23
N VAL A 163 5.25 21.78 -1.05
CA VAL A 163 5.94 20.56 -1.49
C VAL A 163 7.43 20.74 -1.21
N ILE A 164 8.04 19.74 -0.57
CA ILE A 164 9.48 19.67 -0.33
C ILE A 164 10.16 18.93 -1.47
N GLY A 165 9.50 17.88 -1.97
CA GLY A 165 9.96 17.10 -3.11
C GLY A 165 8.98 15.97 -3.40
N THR A 166 9.05 15.46 -4.60
CA THR A 166 8.21 14.39 -5.11
C THR A 166 9.03 13.31 -5.78
N ASP A 167 8.46 12.13 -5.85
CA ASP A 167 9.01 10.99 -6.58
C ASP A 167 7.90 10.23 -7.30
N ALA A 168 7.78 10.47 -8.60
CA ALA A 168 6.78 9.80 -9.44
C ALA A 168 7.00 8.29 -9.55
N ASN A 169 8.26 7.81 -9.43
CA ASN A 169 8.56 6.38 -9.54
C ASN A 169 8.04 5.56 -8.36
N THR A 170 8.02 6.14 -7.15
CA THR A 170 7.47 5.49 -5.95
C THR A 170 6.08 5.96 -5.63
N ASP A 171 5.57 6.93 -6.39
CA ASP A 171 4.34 7.65 -6.10
C ASP A 171 4.32 8.25 -4.68
N LEU A 172 5.44 8.79 -4.21
CA LEU A 172 5.55 9.44 -2.91
C LEU A 172 5.86 10.94 -3.06
N ALA A 173 5.38 11.70 -2.09
CA ALA A 173 5.69 13.12 -1.92
C ALA A 173 5.94 13.47 -0.46
N LEU A 174 6.85 14.39 -0.23
CA LEU A 174 7.09 15.02 1.07
C LEU A 174 6.58 16.45 1.02
N ILE A 175 5.65 16.78 1.90
CA ILE A 175 5.12 18.14 2.06
C ILE A 175 5.38 18.65 3.48
N LYS A 176 5.26 19.95 3.67
CA LYS A 176 5.54 20.61 4.94
C LYS A 176 4.46 21.61 5.28
N ILE A 177 3.88 21.50 6.47
CA ILE A 177 3.08 22.53 7.12
C ILE A 177 3.89 23.21 8.22
N THR A 178 3.48 24.40 8.64
CA THR A 178 4.08 25.10 9.78
C THR A 178 3.03 25.18 10.87
N PRO A 179 3.14 24.36 11.94
CA PRO A 179 2.24 24.45 13.08
C PRO A 179 2.29 25.84 13.72
N GLU A 180 1.19 26.28 14.31
CA GLU A 180 1.14 27.50 15.09
C GLU A 180 2.12 27.45 16.28
N LYS A 181 2.62 28.61 16.70
CA LYS A 181 3.58 28.68 17.80
C LYS A 181 3.00 28.04 19.08
N GLY A 182 3.74 27.05 19.59
CA GLY A 182 3.36 26.31 20.80
C GLY A 182 2.48 25.07 20.55
N LYS A 183 2.05 24.82 19.30
CA LYS A 183 1.41 23.57 18.90
C LYS A 183 2.45 22.58 18.37
N THR A 184 2.36 21.34 18.80
CA THR A 184 3.13 20.21 18.27
C THR A 184 2.16 19.23 17.61
N LEU A 185 2.61 18.56 16.57
CA LEU A 185 1.84 17.51 15.90
C LEU A 185 2.23 16.15 16.47
N ASP A 186 1.34 15.17 16.32
CA ASP A 186 1.56 13.79 16.75
C ASP A 186 2.08 12.97 15.56
N PRO A 187 3.42 12.78 15.44
CA PRO A 187 3.98 11.99 14.34
C PRO A 187 3.77 10.50 14.59
N ILE A 188 3.54 9.76 13.49
CA ILE A 188 3.45 8.30 13.54
C ILE A 188 4.83 7.67 13.77
N SER A 189 4.88 6.56 14.51
CA SER A 189 6.07 5.73 14.63
C SER A 189 6.26 4.86 13.39
N PHE A 190 7.50 4.74 12.90
CA PHE A 190 7.83 3.85 11.79
C PHE A 190 8.10 2.42 12.27
N GLY A 191 7.29 1.47 11.80
CA GLY A 191 7.58 0.04 11.91
C GLY A 191 8.59 -0.40 10.83
N ASN A 192 9.12 -1.61 11.00
CA ASN A 192 10.02 -2.23 10.02
C ASN A 192 9.22 -3.09 9.03
N SER A 193 9.04 -2.61 7.79
CA SER A 193 8.29 -3.35 6.77
C SER A 193 8.96 -4.66 6.32
N ASP A 194 10.26 -4.86 6.59
CA ASP A 194 10.95 -6.10 6.25
C ASP A 194 10.48 -7.26 7.16
N ASP A 195 10.14 -6.97 8.41
CA ASP A 195 9.68 -7.95 9.41
C ASP A 195 8.22 -8.37 9.22
N VAL A 196 7.44 -7.61 8.45
CA VAL A 196 6.03 -7.88 8.17
C VAL A 196 5.86 -9.22 7.45
N LYS A 197 4.91 -10.03 7.90
CA LYS A 197 4.62 -11.36 7.35
C LYS A 197 3.23 -11.45 6.74
N VAL A 198 3.09 -12.27 5.71
CA VAL A 198 1.80 -12.62 5.12
C VAL A 198 0.91 -13.26 6.19
N GLY A 199 -0.35 -12.82 6.28
CA GLY A 199 -1.32 -13.24 7.27
C GLY A 199 -1.36 -12.36 8.53
N GLU A 200 -0.42 -11.44 8.75
CA GLU A 200 -0.51 -10.47 9.85
C GLU A 200 -1.63 -9.46 9.63
N TRP A 201 -2.26 -9.03 10.71
CA TRP A 201 -3.25 -7.97 10.67
C TRP A 201 -2.64 -6.63 10.26
N ALA A 202 -3.36 -5.90 9.43
CA ALA A 202 -3.01 -4.56 9.00
C ALA A 202 -4.24 -3.66 9.07
N VAL A 203 -4.02 -2.41 9.50
CA VAL A 203 -5.05 -1.39 9.61
C VAL A 203 -4.72 -0.26 8.66
N ALA A 204 -5.63 0.04 7.71
CA ALA A 204 -5.51 1.17 6.81
C ALA A 204 -6.30 2.37 7.38
N VAL A 205 -5.63 3.51 7.44
CA VAL A 205 -6.19 4.76 7.98
C VAL A 205 -6.04 5.86 6.95
N GLY A 206 -7.14 6.52 6.62
CA GLY A 206 -7.19 7.67 5.73
C GLY A 206 -8.12 8.75 6.26
N ASN A 207 -8.02 9.95 5.68
CA ASN A 207 -8.92 11.07 5.99
C ASN A 207 -9.45 11.72 4.69
N PRO A 208 -10.33 11.01 3.96
CA PRO A 208 -10.72 11.37 2.59
C PRO A 208 -11.46 12.72 2.48
N PHE A 209 -12.18 13.12 3.53
CA PHE A 209 -13.05 14.30 3.47
C PHE A 209 -12.66 15.41 4.45
N GLY A 210 -11.67 15.20 5.31
CA GLY A 210 -11.20 16.18 6.29
C GLY A 210 -12.10 16.35 7.52
N PHE A 211 -13.13 15.51 7.68
CA PHE A 211 -14.06 15.60 8.82
C PHE A 211 -13.90 14.45 9.81
N ASN A 212 -13.69 13.23 9.27
CA ASN A 212 -13.48 12.04 10.09
C ASN A 212 -12.53 11.11 9.38
N SER A 213 -11.56 10.57 10.11
CA SER A 213 -10.68 9.54 9.62
C SER A 213 -11.46 8.24 9.38
N SER A 214 -11.18 7.57 8.25
CA SER A 214 -11.70 6.25 7.94
C SER A 214 -10.67 5.21 8.34
N VAL A 215 -11.11 4.18 9.08
CA VAL A 215 -10.27 3.07 9.53
C VAL A 215 -10.85 1.77 9.00
N THR A 216 -10.02 0.99 8.32
CA THR A 216 -10.36 -0.34 7.82
C THR A 216 -9.31 -1.35 8.22
N ALA A 217 -9.67 -2.59 8.47
CA ALA A 217 -8.76 -3.65 8.84
C ALA A 217 -8.80 -4.80 7.84
N GLY A 218 -7.69 -5.47 7.70
CA GLY A 218 -7.48 -6.64 6.85
C GLY A 218 -6.17 -7.33 7.21
N ILE A 219 -5.65 -8.14 6.30
CA ILE A 219 -4.39 -8.85 6.49
C ILE A 219 -3.39 -8.51 5.37
N ILE A 220 -2.13 -8.72 5.65
CA ILE A 220 -1.09 -8.72 4.63
C ILE A 220 -1.29 -9.94 3.73
N SER A 221 -1.59 -9.70 2.45
CA SER A 221 -1.88 -10.76 1.47
C SER A 221 -0.64 -11.21 0.71
N ALA A 222 0.32 -10.30 0.45
CA ALA A 222 1.59 -10.60 -0.20
C ALA A 222 2.62 -9.48 0.02
N LYS A 223 3.89 -9.77 -0.26
CA LYS A 223 5.01 -8.80 -0.30
C LYS A 223 5.73 -8.88 -1.64
N GLY A 224 6.46 -7.83 -1.99
CA GLY A 224 7.27 -7.82 -3.22
C GLY A 224 6.45 -7.87 -4.52
N ARG A 225 5.22 -7.35 -4.50
CA ARG A 225 4.33 -7.41 -5.69
C ARG A 225 4.58 -6.22 -6.62
N GLY A 226 4.91 -6.51 -7.88
CA GLY A 226 4.81 -5.55 -8.98
C GLY A 226 3.39 -5.46 -9.50
N VAL A 227 2.91 -4.26 -9.84
CA VAL A 227 1.51 -4.02 -10.22
C VAL A 227 1.28 -4.01 -11.73
N SER A 228 2.31 -3.81 -12.55
CA SER A 228 2.18 -3.90 -14.03
C SER A 228 3.49 -4.26 -14.71
N GLU A 229 3.38 -5.08 -15.76
CA GLU A 229 4.46 -5.29 -16.73
C GLU A 229 4.70 -3.96 -17.49
N GLY A 230 5.93 -3.46 -17.45
CA GLY A 230 6.33 -2.26 -18.20
C GLY A 230 6.26 -0.93 -17.48
N SER A 231 5.75 -0.83 -16.25
CA SER A 231 5.82 0.41 -15.49
C SER A 231 7.24 0.69 -15.00
N VAL A 232 7.71 1.90 -15.30
CA VAL A 232 8.94 2.47 -14.70
C VAL A 232 8.57 2.83 -13.26
N GLY A 233 9.17 2.14 -12.27
CA GLY A 233 8.90 2.45 -10.86
C GLY A 233 9.17 1.29 -9.92
N ILE A 234 8.86 1.48 -8.63
CA ILE A 234 8.98 0.42 -7.62
C ILE A 234 8.02 -0.71 -7.95
N LYS A 235 8.56 -1.92 -8.05
CA LYS A 235 7.81 -3.17 -8.23
C LYS A 235 7.67 -3.94 -6.92
N SER A 236 7.79 -3.28 -5.76
CA SER A 236 7.70 -3.91 -4.45
C SER A 236 6.67 -3.19 -3.60
N PHE A 237 5.46 -3.71 -3.61
CA PHE A 237 4.38 -3.25 -2.74
C PHE A 237 4.02 -4.30 -1.70
N ILE A 238 3.53 -3.84 -0.55
CA ILE A 238 2.76 -4.66 0.37
C ILE A 238 1.34 -4.75 -0.20
N GLN A 239 0.88 -5.96 -0.52
CA GLN A 239 -0.51 -6.23 -0.85
C GLN A 239 -1.28 -6.56 0.42
N HIS A 240 -2.46 -5.96 0.59
CA HIS A 240 -3.35 -6.21 1.73
C HIS A 240 -4.82 -6.15 1.28
N ASP A 241 -5.73 -6.65 2.11
CA ASP A 241 -7.17 -6.63 1.84
C ASP A 241 -7.96 -5.70 2.77
N ALA A 242 -7.29 -4.87 3.59
CA ALA A 242 -7.94 -3.72 4.21
C ALA A 242 -8.47 -2.78 3.12
N ALA A 243 -9.75 -2.38 3.23
CA ALA A 243 -10.41 -1.62 2.19
C ALA A 243 -9.80 -0.23 2.00
N VAL A 244 -9.29 0.04 0.79
CA VAL A 244 -8.82 1.35 0.36
C VAL A 244 -9.77 1.86 -0.73
N ASN A 245 -10.22 3.10 -0.59
CA ASN A 245 -11.10 3.79 -1.52
C ASN A 245 -10.50 5.16 -1.88
N PRO A 246 -11.02 5.84 -2.94
CA PRO A 246 -10.61 7.19 -3.29
C PRO A 246 -10.62 8.13 -2.08
N GLY A 247 -9.49 8.83 -1.86
CA GLY A 247 -9.25 9.67 -0.69
C GLY A 247 -8.42 9.03 0.43
N ASN A 248 -8.29 7.69 0.50
CA ASN A 248 -7.38 7.01 1.42
C ASN A 248 -5.95 6.94 0.89
N SER A 249 -5.71 7.22 -0.41
CA SER A 249 -4.37 7.29 -1.01
C SER A 249 -3.51 8.32 -0.26
N GLY A 250 -2.28 7.95 0.06
CA GLY A 250 -1.36 8.73 0.90
C GLY A 250 -1.56 8.54 2.40
N GLY A 251 -2.59 7.80 2.84
CA GLY A 251 -2.84 7.46 4.23
C GLY A 251 -1.96 6.32 4.74
N ALA A 252 -2.08 6.03 6.02
CA ALA A 252 -1.25 5.04 6.71
C ALA A 252 -1.77 3.62 6.51
N LEU A 253 -0.84 2.67 6.35
CA LEU A 253 -1.03 1.26 6.65
C LEU A 253 -0.19 0.97 7.90
N VAL A 254 -0.84 0.52 8.98
CA VAL A 254 -0.16 0.25 10.26
C VAL A 254 -0.35 -1.19 10.71
N ASN A 255 0.57 -1.66 11.57
CA ASN A 255 0.44 -2.94 12.24
C ASN A 255 -0.50 -2.82 13.47
N THR A 256 -0.65 -3.91 14.22
CA THR A 256 -1.49 -3.96 15.43
C THR A 256 -0.94 -3.14 16.61
N ASN A 257 0.28 -2.62 16.53
CA ASN A 257 0.85 -1.72 17.51
C ASN A 257 0.63 -0.23 17.15
N GLY A 258 0.08 0.06 15.95
CA GLY A 258 -0.04 1.42 15.42
C GLY A 258 1.21 1.94 14.71
N ASP A 259 2.24 1.08 14.50
CA ASP A 259 3.43 1.49 13.77
C ASP A 259 3.19 1.47 12.26
N LEU A 260 3.67 2.48 11.57
CA LEU A 260 3.57 2.62 10.11
C LEU A 260 4.38 1.52 9.40
N ILE A 261 3.71 0.64 8.68
CA ILE A 261 4.32 -0.40 7.85
C ILE A 261 4.26 -0.08 6.36
N GLY A 262 3.44 0.91 5.95
CA GLY A 262 3.37 1.36 4.56
C GLY A 262 2.52 2.62 4.38
N ILE A 263 2.58 3.19 3.17
CA ILE A 263 1.70 4.27 2.69
C ILE A 263 0.77 3.69 1.64
N ASN A 264 -0.54 3.73 1.90
CA ASN A 264 -1.56 3.28 0.95
C ASN A 264 -1.47 4.11 -0.34
N THR A 265 -1.45 3.44 -1.49
CA THR A 265 -1.26 4.15 -2.77
C THR A 265 -2.34 3.84 -3.79
N MET A 266 -2.67 2.58 -4.02
CA MET A 266 -3.59 2.18 -5.07
C MET A 266 -4.38 0.92 -4.71
N ILE A 267 -5.42 0.65 -5.51
CA ILE A 267 -6.17 -0.62 -5.55
C ILE A 267 -5.99 -1.27 -6.91
N TYR A 268 -6.06 -2.60 -6.96
CA TYR A 268 -6.25 -3.30 -8.22
C TYR A 268 -7.74 -3.45 -8.47
N SER A 269 -8.25 -2.77 -9.50
CA SER A 269 -9.68 -2.77 -9.80
C SER A 269 -9.93 -2.55 -11.29
N GLN A 270 -10.88 -3.31 -11.83
CA GLN A 270 -11.37 -3.10 -13.21
C GLN A 270 -12.47 -2.03 -13.29
N THR A 271 -13.09 -1.71 -12.16
CA THR A 271 -14.25 -0.80 -12.08
C THR A 271 -13.94 0.50 -11.33
N GLY A 272 -12.71 0.66 -10.79
CA GLY A 272 -12.32 1.79 -9.95
C GLY A 272 -12.78 1.68 -8.49
N ASN A 273 -13.50 0.63 -8.11
CA ASN A 273 -13.93 0.37 -6.74
C ASN A 273 -13.07 -0.71 -6.09
N TYR A 274 -12.95 -0.68 -4.77
CA TYR A 274 -12.27 -1.72 -4.01
C TYR A 274 -12.81 -3.12 -4.32
N ALA A 275 -11.90 -4.04 -4.65
CA ALA A 275 -12.21 -5.42 -5.03
C ALA A 275 -11.39 -6.46 -4.23
N GLY A 276 -11.00 -6.14 -3.00
CA GLY A 276 -10.23 -7.05 -2.14
C GLY A 276 -8.71 -6.98 -2.33
N ILE A 277 -8.19 -6.09 -3.17
CA ILE A 277 -6.76 -5.96 -3.41
C ILE A 277 -6.35 -4.50 -3.31
N SER A 278 -5.56 -4.20 -2.29
CA SER A 278 -4.97 -2.89 -2.04
C SER A 278 -3.45 -3.01 -1.95
N PHE A 279 -2.75 -1.90 -2.25
CA PHE A 279 -1.30 -1.83 -2.25
C PHE A 279 -0.80 -0.65 -1.43
N ALA A 280 0.29 -0.87 -0.70
CA ALA A 280 0.99 0.17 0.04
C ALA A 280 2.49 0.14 -0.25
N VAL A 281 3.12 1.30 -0.31
CA VAL A 281 4.59 1.45 -0.40
C VAL A 281 5.19 1.08 0.97
N PRO A 282 6.13 0.12 1.07
CA PRO A 282 6.72 -0.32 2.33
C PRO A 282 7.39 0.81 3.13
N SER A 283 7.22 0.79 4.46
CA SER A 283 7.70 1.86 5.35
C SER A 283 9.22 2.11 5.27
N ASN A 284 10.03 1.07 5.06
CA ASN A 284 11.48 1.23 4.92
C ASN A 284 11.84 2.02 3.65
N ILE A 285 11.10 1.79 2.55
CA ILE A 285 11.22 2.56 1.31
C ILE A 285 10.75 3.99 1.56
N VAL A 286 9.59 4.18 2.20
CA VAL A 286 9.07 5.51 2.56
C VAL A 286 10.11 6.29 3.36
N LYS A 287 10.68 5.69 4.41
CA LYS A 287 11.68 6.32 5.28
C LYS A 287 12.92 6.80 4.51
N LYS A 288 13.40 5.97 3.57
CA LYS A 288 14.55 6.34 2.71
C LYS A 288 14.19 7.49 1.77
N ILE A 289 13.04 7.41 1.10
CA ILE A 289 12.58 8.42 0.14
C ILE A 289 12.38 9.78 0.82
N VAL A 290 11.65 9.84 1.95
CA VAL A 290 11.42 11.11 2.66
C VAL A 290 12.71 11.72 3.22
N THR A 291 13.67 10.87 3.62
CA THR A 291 15.00 11.32 4.05
C THR A 291 15.76 11.97 2.89
N ASP A 292 15.75 11.35 1.71
CA ASP A 292 16.40 11.89 0.53
C ASP A 292 15.73 13.19 0.08
N LEU A 293 14.41 13.23 -0.02
CA LEU A 293 13.68 14.43 -0.41
C LEU A 293 13.93 15.59 0.56
N LYS A 294 13.99 15.30 1.88
CA LYS A 294 14.30 16.32 2.89
C LYS A 294 15.73 16.85 2.79
N GLN A 295 16.70 15.97 2.50
CA GLN A 295 18.12 16.31 2.56
C GLN A 295 18.67 16.84 1.22
N TYR A 296 18.16 16.30 0.10
CA TYR A 296 18.72 16.53 -1.23
C TYR A 296 17.73 17.16 -2.21
N GLY A 297 16.44 17.26 -1.86
CA GLY A 297 15.35 17.69 -2.75
C GLY A 297 14.98 16.65 -3.81
N THR A 298 15.77 15.59 -3.97
CA THR A 298 15.56 14.53 -4.97
C THR A 298 15.98 13.17 -4.42
N VAL A 299 15.35 12.10 -4.92
CA VAL A 299 15.63 10.73 -4.48
C VAL A 299 16.94 10.23 -5.05
N GLN A 300 17.78 9.66 -4.21
CA GLN A 300 19.04 9.05 -4.56
C GLN A 300 18.83 7.57 -4.94
N ARG A 301 19.05 7.22 -6.20
CA ARG A 301 18.83 5.84 -6.67
C ARG A 301 20.14 5.12 -6.94
N ALA A 302 20.30 3.98 -6.27
CA ALA A 302 21.37 3.04 -6.57
C ALA A 302 21.03 2.26 -7.84
N VAL A 303 21.99 2.16 -8.75
CA VAL A 303 21.89 1.44 -10.01
C VAL A 303 22.96 0.35 -10.06
N LEU A 304 22.56 -0.87 -10.37
CA LEU A 304 23.48 -2.01 -10.56
C LEU A 304 24.11 -2.02 -11.97
N GLY A 305 23.36 -1.55 -12.97
CA GLY A 305 23.81 -1.52 -14.36
C GLY A 305 23.73 -2.91 -15.02
N ILE A 306 22.57 -3.55 -14.95
CA ILE A 306 22.27 -4.82 -15.63
C ILE A 306 20.93 -4.76 -16.35
N SER A 307 20.82 -5.50 -17.47
CA SER A 307 19.53 -5.98 -17.97
C SER A 307 19.32 -7.39 -17.43
N TYR A 308 18.10 -7.71 -17.04
CA TYR A 308 17.84 -8.95 -16.34
C TYR A 308 16.50 -9.56 -16.72
N GLU A 309 16.37 -10.83 -16.41
CA GLU A 309 15.12 -11.59 -16.46
C GLU A 309 14.87 -12.30 -15.13
N GLU A 310 13.61 -12.49 -14.80
CA GLU A 310 13.26 -13.37 -13.67
C GLU A 310 13.47 -14.83 -14.06
N LEU A 311 14.24 -15.55 -13.24
CA LEU A 311 14.46 -16.96 -13.48
C LEU A 311 13.24 -17.76 -13.00
N ASN A 312 12.67 -18.55 -13.88
CA ASN A 312 11.65 -19.54 -13.58
C ASN A 312 12.13 -20.95 -14.01
N ALA A 313 11.31 -21.97 -13.78
CA ALA A 313 11.69 -23.34 -14.06
C ALA A 313 11.97 -23.61 -15.57
N GLU A 314 11.31 -22.87 -16.46
CA GLU A 314 11.49 -22.98 -17.93
C GLU A 314 12.81 -22.34 -18.35
N LYS A 315 13.05 -21.09 -17.94
CA LYS A 315 14.30 -20.36 -18.22
C LYS A 315 15.51 -21.02 -17.56
N ALA A 316 15.36 -21.62 -16.37
CA ALA A 316 16.43 -22.38 -15.74
C ALA A 316 16.88 -23.58 -16.62
N LYS A 317 15.94 -24.27 -17.28
CA LYS A 317 16.27 -25.33 -18.22
C LYS A 317 16.93 -24.78 -19.48
N GLU A 318 16.41 -23.72 -20.06
CA GLU A 318 16.94 -23.03 -21.24
C GLU A 318 18.41 -22.63 -21.04
N HIS A 319 18.71 -21.99 -19.92
CA HIS A 319 20.06 -21.52 -19.56
C HIS A 319 20.91 -22.59 -18.85
N LYS A 320 20.43 -23.85 -18.76
CA LYS A 320 21.13 -24.97 -18.09
C LYS A 320 21.53 -24.70 -16.64
N ILE A 321 20.67 -23.95 -15.93
CA ILE A 321 20.85 -23.62 -14.53
C ILE A 321 20.18 -24.70 -13.70
N THR A 322 20.96 -25.37 -12.83
CA THR A 322 20.49 -26.46 -11.96
C THR A 322 20.55 -26.10 -10.48
N ALA A 323 21.35 -25.09 -10.13
CA ALA A 323 21.61 -24.70 -8.75
C ALA A 323 20.44 -23.95 -8.07
N THR A 324 19.57 -23.33 -8.87
CA THR A 324 18.38 -22.62 -8.38
C THR A 324 17.28 -22.65 -9.43
N LYS A 325 16.02 -22.41 -9.00
CA LYS A 325 14.84 -22.26 -9.87
C LYS A 325 14.22 -20.87 -9.79
N GLY A 326 14.82 -19.98 -9.01
CA GLY A 326 14.40 -18.58 -8.85
C GLY A 326 15.62 -17.68 -8.70
N GLY A 327 15.42 -16.37 -8.85
CA GLY A 327 16.46 -15.35 -8.81
C GLY A 327 16.43 -14.46 -10.04
N ILE A 328 17.44 -13.63 -10.18
CA ILE A 328 17.58 -12.65 -11.25
C ILE A 328 18.71 -13.09 -12.19
N TYR A 329 18.32 -13.56 -13.37
CA TYR A 329 19.26 -13.89 -14.43
C TYR A 329 19.80 -12.63 -15.09
N VAL A 330 21.10 -12.45 -15.10
CA VAL A 330 21.78 -11.31 -15.73
C VAL A 330 21.87 -11.55 -17.24
N ALA A 331 21.00 -10.89 -18.00
CA ALA A 331 20.98 -11.00 -19.47
C ALA A 331 22.06 -10.13 -20.13
N LYS A 332 22.41 -8.99 -19.52
CA LYS A 332 23.46 -8.11 -20.00
C LYS A 332 24.01 -7.24 -18.86
N VAL A 333 25.30 -6.91 -18.91
CA VAL A 333 25.96 -5.96 -18.01
C VAL A 333 26.29 -4.70 -18.77
N SER A 334 25.96 -3.54 -18.19
CA SER A 334 26.23 -2.23 -18.78
C SER A 334 27.71 -1.83 -18.60
N ASP A 335 28.31 -1.27 -19.64
CA ASP A 335 29.68 -0.76 -19.60
C ASP A 335 29.80 0.34 -18.54
N GLY A 336 30.84 0.26 -17.70
CA GLY A 336 31.05 1.18 -16.59
C GLY A 336 30.01 1.08 -15.46
N GLY A 337 29.11 0.12 -15.50
CA GLY A 337 28.11 -0.14 -14.45
C GLY A 337 28.74 -0.73 -13.19
N ALA A 338 28.02 -0.62 -12.05
CA ALA A 338 28.46 -1.16 -10.76
C ALA A 338 28.63 -2.69 -10.78
N ALA A 339 27.80 -3.40 -11.54
CA ALA A 339 27.90 -4.84 -11.73
C ALA A 339 29.20 -5.25 -12.43
N MET A 340 29.59 -4.49 -13.48
CA MET A 340 30.84 -4.74 -14.22
C MET A 340 32.06 -4.58 -13.29
N ASP A 341 32.10 -3.49 -12.53
CA ASP A 341 33.20 -3.22 -11.60
C ASP A 341 33.31 -4.30 -10.50
N ALA A 342 32.18 -4.89 -10.11
CA ALA A 342 32.12 -5.97 -9.13
C ALA A 342 32.39 -7.37 -9.74
N GLY A 343 32.61 -7.47 -11.05
CA GLY A 343 32.89 -8.71 -11.74
C GLY A 343 31.66 -9.62 -11.96
N ILE A 344 30.45 -9.07 -11.85
CA ILE A 344 29.22 -9.74 -12.30
C ILE A 344 29.19 -9.78 -13.83
N LYS A 345 28.73 -10.87 -14.40
CA LYS A 345 28.74 -11.13 -15.84
C LYS A 345 27.38 -11.61 -16.33
N GLU A 346 27.18 -11.54 -17.62
CA GLU A 346 26.09 -12.22 -18.30
C GLU A 346 26.08 -13.72 -17.96
N GLY A 347 24.91 -14.27 -17.72
CA GLY A 347 24.73 -15.66 -17.29
C GLY A 347 24.79 -15.89 -15.79
N ASP A 348 25.13 -14.89 -14.99
CA ASP A 348 25.03 -14.99 -13.53
C ASP A 348 23.57 -14.96 -13.07
N VAL A 349 23.27 -15.65 -11.98
CA VAL A 349 21.95 -15.61 -11.32
C VAL A 349 22.08 -15.04 -9.92
N ILE A 350 21.63 -13.81 -9.72
CA ILE A 350 21.62 -13.16 -8.42
C ILE A 350 20.51 -13.78 -7.57
N VAL A 351 20.85 -14.20 -6.33
CA VAL A 351 19.96 -14.88 -5.40
C VAL A 351 19.90 -14.24 -4.02
N LYS A 352 20.87 -13.37 -3.69
CA LYS A 352 20.83 -12.55 -2.45
C LYS A 352 21.47 -11.20 -2.66
N LEU A 353 20.91 -10.19 -1.98
CA LEU A 353 21.45 -8.83 -1.83
C LEU A 353 21.42 -8.46 -0.35
N ASN A 354 22.56 -8.08 0.23
CA ASN A 354 22.75 -7.82 1.68
C ASN A 354 22.20 -8.91 2.60
N GLY A 355 22.26 -10.17 2.17
CA GLY A 355 21.75 -11.30 2.96
C GLY A 355 20.26 -11.58 2.76
N ALA A 356 19.47 -10.63 2.22
CA ALA A 356 18.09 -10.85 1.84
C ALA A 356 18.00 -11.72 0.60
N GLU A 357 17.07 -12.68 0.59
CA GLU A 357 16.80 -13.51 -0.59
C GLU A 357 16.19 -12.66 -1.72
N VAL A 358 16.59 -12.97 -2.95
CA VAL A 358 16.11 -12.34 -4.17
C VAL A 358 15.60 -13.43 -5.10
N LYS A 359 14.29 -13.65 -5.10
CA LYS A 359 13.62 -14.69 -5.92
C LYS A 359 13.02 -14.12 -7.20
N ASN A 360 12.68 -12.82 -7.20
CA ASN A 360 12.02 -12.12 -8.30
C ASN A 360 12.49 -10.66 -8.37
N SER A 361 12.04 -9.93 -9.40
CA SER A 361 12.42 -8.53 -9.62
C SER A 361 11.91 -7.59 -8.54
N GLY A 362 10.75 -7.88 -7.95
CA GLY A 362 10.18 -7.07 -6.87
C GLY A 362 11.08 -7.07 -5.63
N GLU A 363 11.50 -8.27 -5.17
CA GLU A 363 12.40 -8.41 -4.03
C GLU A 363 13.78 -7.76 -4.29
N MET A 364 14.33 -7.90 -5.52
CA MET A 364 15.55 -7.21 -5.89
C MET A 364 15.40 -5.70 -5.85
N GLN A 365 14.32 -5.15 -6.39
CA GLN A 365 14.09 -3.72 -6.40
C GLN A 365 13.80 -3.17 -5.01
N GLU A 366 13.14 -3.93 -4.13
CA GLU A 366 12.95 -3.58 -2.73
C GLU A 366 14.30 -3.35 -2.05
N GLU A 367 15.22 -4.32 -2.15
CA GLU A 367 16.55 -4.19 -1.58
C GLU A 367 17.37 -3.06 -2.21
N MET A 368 17.32 -2.92 -3.52
CA MET A 368 17.97 -1.83 -4.25
C MET A 368 17.44 -0.45 -3.83
N SER A 369 16.14 -0.32 -3.59
CA SER A 369 15.49 0.95 -3.24
C SER A 369 15.91 1.51 -1.87
N LYS A 370 16.48 0.68 -1.01
CA LYS A 370 17.04 1.08 0.29
C LYS A 370 18.46 1.70 0.17
N LEU A 371 19.10 1.53 -0.98
CA LEU A 371 20.50 1.92 -1.23
C LEU A 371 20.61 3.26 -1.95
N ARG A 372 21.79 3.88 -1.82
CA ARG A 372 22.18 5.11 -2.48
C ARG A 372 23.43 4.91 -3.34
N PRO A 373 23.71 5.79 -4.30
CA PRO A 373 25.00 5.83 -4.96
C PRO A 373 26.12 5.95 -3.94
N GLY A 374 27.18 5.13 -4.09
CA GLY A 374 28.30 5.03 -3.15
C GLY A 374 28.14 3.99 -2.05
N ASP A 375 26.93 3.51 -1.77
CA ASP A 375 26.71 2.42 -0.83
C ASP A 375 27.33 1.12 -1.35
N LYS A 376 27.81 0.30 -0.39
CA LYS A 376 28.34 -1.03 -0.68
C LYS A 376 27.39 -2.10 -0.19
N ALA A 377 27.14 -3.09 -1.05
CA ALA A 377 26.31 -4.24 -0.68
C ALA A 377 26.95 -5.56 -1.16
N THR A 378 26.67 -6.62 -0.41
CA THR A 378 27.11 -7.96 -0.76
C THR A 378 26.07 -8.62 -1.65
N ILE A 379 26.50 -9.12 -2.83
CA ILE A 379 25.67 -9.91 -3.74
C ILE A 379 26.15 -11.36 -3.75
N GLN A 380 25.19 -12.29 -3.56
CA GLN A 380 25.42 -13.71 -3.81
C GLN A 380 24.75 -14.11 -5.11
N TYR A 381 25.48 -14.83 -5.94
CA TYR A 381 25.02 -15.23 -7.25
C TYR A 381 25.61 -16.60 -7.66
N TYR A 382 24.90 -17.30 -8.53
CA TYR A 382 25.43 -18.51 -9.16
C TYR A 382 26.07 -18.16 -10.50
N ARG A 383 27.27 -18.69 -10.75
CA ARG A 383 27.97 -18.72 -12.05
C ARG A 383 28.42 -20.15 -12.27
N ASP A 384 28.06 -20.73 -13.45
CA ASP A 384 28.31 -22.13 -13.78
C ASP A 384 27.83 -23.09 -12.65
N ASN A 385 26.65 -22.81 -12.12
CA ASN A 385 26.03 -23.53 -11.00
C ASN A 385 26.85 -23.54 -9.68
N LYS A 386 27.85 -22.67 -9.53
CA LYS A 386 28.63 -22.50 -8.32
C LYS A 386 28.29 -21.18 -7.63
N LEU A 387 27.95 -21.25 -6.34
CA LEU A 387 27.67 -20.06 -5.56
C LEU A 387 28.94 -19.21 -5.38
N LYS A 388 28.80 -17.92 -5.66
CA LYS A 388 29.85 -16.89 -5.50
C LYS A 388 29.30 -15.71 -4.75
N THR A 389 30.21 -14.94 -4.16
CA THR A 389 29.88 -13.71 -3.44
C THR A 389 30.81 -12.61 -3.90
N THR A 390 30.27 -11.42 -4.10
CA THR A 390 31.04 -10.21 -4.39
C THR A 390 30.47 -9.01 -3.63
N THR A 391 31.28 -7.96 -3.46
CA THR A 391 30.83 -6.68 -2.94
C THR A 391 30.70 -5.70 -4.08
N VAL A 392 29.55 -5.06 -4.19
CA VAL A 392 29.26 -4.05 -5.21
C VAL A 392 29.22 -2.68 -4.56
N THR A 393 29.89 -1.70 -5.17
CA THR A 393 29.69 -0.27 -4.87
C THR A 393 28.71 0.28 -5.89
N PHE A 394 27.52 0.68 -5.43
CA PHE A 394 26.44 1.13 -6.32
C PHE A 394 26.76 2.51 -6.92
N LYS A 395 26.25 2.74 -8.11
CA LYS A 395 26.38 3.98 -8.85
C LYS A 395 25.00 4.62 -9.05
N ASN A 396 24.96 5.88 -9.47
CA ASN A 396 23.76 6.54 -9.98
C ASN A 396 23.54 6.21 -11.46
N ASP A 397 22.51 6.77 -12.06
CA ASP A 397 22.17 6.63 -13.50
C ASP A 397 23.23 7.21 -14.44
N GLN A 398 24.08 8.11 -13.94
CA GLN A 398 25.22 8.68 -14.66
C GLN A 398 26.52 7.83 -14.54
N GLY A 399 26.43 6.69 -13.88
CA GLY A 399 27.59 5.80 -13.67
C GLY A 399 28.59 6.28 -12.62
N THR A 400 28.20 7.21 -11.75
CA THR A 400 29.06 7.72 -10.67
C THR A 400 28.53 7.34 -9.29
N THR A 401 29.38 7.46 -8.26
CA THR A 401 29.00 7.25 -6.85
C THR A 401 28.51 8.53 -6.17
N SER A 402 28.33 9.61 -6.93
CA SER A 402 27.98 10.92 -6.42
C SER A 402 26.50 11.01 -6.07
N ILE A 403 26.20 11.75 -4.99
CA ILE A 403 24.86 12.15 -4.59
C ILE A 403 24.43 13.35 -5.44
N THR A 404 23.24 13.29 -6.02
CA THR A 404 22.65 14.39 -6.80
C THR A 404 21.82 15.29 -5.86
N LYS A 405 21.94 16.59 -5.99
CA LYS A 405 21.07 17.56 -5.33
C LYS A 405 20.15 18.19 -6.37
N SER A 406 18.89 18.45 -6.01
CA SER A 406 18.04 19.31 -6.83
C SER A 406 18.69 20.68 -6.90
N SER A 407 18.83 21.22 -8.10
CA SER A 407 19.09 22.64 -8.27
C SER A 407 17.80 23.37 -7.91
N ASP A 408 17.84 24.26 -6.92
CA ASP A 408 16.77 25.17 -6.52
C ASP A 408 16.17 25.95 -7.71
#